data_3dc1ec11c29122e51a8a19e73d44b63b
#
_entry.id   3dc1ec11c29122e51a8a19e73d44b63b
#
_cell.length_a   1.000
_cell.length_b   1.000
_cell.length_c   1.000
_cell.angle_alpha   90.00
_cell.angle_beta   90.00
_cell.angle_gamma   90.00
#
_symmetry.space_group_name_H-M   'P 1'
#
loop_
_entity.id
_entity.type
_entity.pdbx_description
1 polymer ?
#
loop_
_entity_poly.entity_id
_entity_poly.type
_entity_poly.pdbx_seq_one_letter_code
_entity_poly.pdbx_strand_id
1 'polypeptide(L)'
;MLKLLLGGSPCTKWSLAQRYGREVFPEGIGWDLLENYLIAKEKFHPDIFLYENNKSASLLIKDAIYSALGGGKESSVQLTHINSSLVSAQNRERFYVTNFGYIEQPEDRGILLSDILETSQANYYFFGSVVPINTTVDGKSRTVKAQYHNSGIANFVTNGGFPATGVAIPVRVGTKITYKIDGKPIYMVNNGLITIHDKQYPIKLADGYYLIRKLTPLECERLQTLPDGYTASVSNSQRYKALGNGWTAEVIIHILNHALKDVPKYEDLVVLSMYDGIATGRYCLDKMGFTNVKYYAYEIDPYAIKIAMSNYPDIVQCGDAFQVKNSSFLF
;
A
#
# COMPACT_ATOMS: atom_id res chain seq x y z
N MET A 1 -12.28 10.93 -26.13
CA MET A 1 -11.19 10.03 -25.65
C MET A 1 -10.29 10.84 -24.73
N LEU A 2 -10.14 10.42 -23.49
CA LEU A 2 -9.36 11.08 -22.45
C LEU A 2 -8.14 10.24 -22.12
N LYS A 3 -6.95 10.85 -22.05
CA LYS A 3 -5.68 10.18 -21.77
C LYS A 3 -5.24 10.38 -20.32
N LEU A 4 -5.03 9.29 -19.62
CA LEU A 4 -4.57 9.29 -18.22
C LEU A 4 -3.18 8.66 -18.11
N LEU A 5 -2.25 9.34 -17.46
CA LEU A 5 -0.97 8.77 -17.05
C LEU A 5 -0.97 8.57 -15.53
N LEU A 6 -0.91 7.32 -15.10
CA LEU A 6 -0.86 6.93 -13.70
C LEU A 6 0.52 6.32 -13.38
N GLY A 7 0.99 6.46 -12.15
CA GLY A 7 2.18 5.73 -11.74
C GLY A 7 2.90 6.30 -10.54
N GLY A 8 3.94 5.58 -10.13
CA GLY A 8 4.84 5.99 -9.07
C GLY A 8 6.11 5.18 -9.16
N SER A 9 7.26 5.83 -9.39
CA SER A 9 8.53 5.12 -9.49
C SER A 9 8.86 4.39 -8.17
N PRO A 10 9.51 3.22 -8.23
CA PRO A 10 9.88 2.48 -7.02
C PRO A 10 10.62 3.33 -6.00
N CYS A 11 10.05 3.45 -4.80
CA CYS A 11 10.56 4.33 -3.72
C CYS A 11 11.72 3.71 -2.91
N THR A 12 12.25 2.55 -3.32
CA THR A 12 13.22 1.79 -2.52
C THR A 12 14.46 2.59 -2.13
N LYS A 13 14.94 3.46 -3.03
CA LYS A 13 16.12 4.29 -2.80
C LYS A 13 15.84 5.58 -2.00
N TRP A 14 14.59 6.04 -1.97
CA TRP A 14 14.19 7.28 -1.30
C TRP A 14 13.53 7.06 0.06
N SER A 15 13.13 5.83 0.36
CA SER A 15 12.46 5.49 1.60
C SER A 15 13.41 5.45 2.80
N LEU A 16 12.95 5.92 3.97
CA LEU A 16 13.62 5.71 5.28
C LEU A 16 13.78 4.22 5.64
N ALA A 17 13.05 3.31 4.99
CA ALA A 17 13.22 1.88 5.17
C ALA A 17 14.54 1.37 4.57
N GLN A 18 15.17 2.13 3.69
CA GLN A 18 16.49 1.83 3.13
C GLN A 18 17.58 2.21 4.13
N ARG A 19 18.25 1.20 4.70
CA ARG A 19 19.30 1.42 5.70
C ARG A 19 20.62 1.92 5.11
N TYR A 20 20.96 1.48 3.88
CA TYR A 20 22.21 1.78 3.21
C TYR A 20 21.95 2.29 1.80
N GLY A 21 22.71 3.28 1.35
CA GLY A 21 22.59 3.81 -0.01
C GLY A 21 21.26 4.50 -0.30
N ARG A 22 20.66 5.15 0.71
CA ARG A 22 19.50 6.02 0.52
C ARG A 22 19.91 7.25 -0.24
N GLU A 23 19.24 7.50 -1.35
CA GLU A 23 19.42 8.70 -2.16
C GLU A 23 18.66 9.87 -1.53
N VAL A 24 19.30 11.04 -1.44
CA VAL A 24 18.72 12.27 -0.88
C VAL A 24 18.74 13.43 -1.88
N PHE A 25 19.46 13.24 -3.01
CA PHE A 25 19.54 14.17 -4.14
C PHE A 25 18.80 13.58 -5.36
N PRO A 26 18.41 14.42 -6.36
CA PRO A 26 17.74 13.98 -7.58
C PRO A 26 18.75 13.34 -8.56
N GLU A 27 19.33 12.24 -8.16
CA GLU A 27 20.33 11.46 -8.91
C GLU A 27 20.22 9.97 -8.58
N GLY A 28 20.92 9.13 -9.32
CA GLY A 28 20.98 7.68 -9.12
C GLY A 28 19.76 6.93 -9.66
N ILE A 29 19.66 5.64 -9.33
CA ILE A 29 18.65 4.74 -9.92
C ILE A 29 17.22 5.18 -9.59
N GLY A 30 16.98 5.81 -8.43
CA GLY A 30 15.64 6.34 -8.10
C GLY A 30 15.22 7.44 -9.07
N TRP A 31 16.15 8.28 -9.46
CA TRP A 31 15.92 9.35 -10.43
C TRP A 31 15.76 8.78 -11.85
N ASP A 32 16.60 7.84 -12.28
CA ASP A 32 16.48 7.16 -13.58
C ASP A 32 15.11 6.51 -13.77
N LEU A 33 14.56 5.95 -12.69
CA LEU A 33 13.20 5.39 -12.69
C LEU A 33 12.13 6.47 -12.84
N LEU A 34 12.31 7.65 -12.24
CA LEU A 34 11.42 8.79 -12.46
C LEU A 34 11.50 9.29 -13.91
N GLU A 35 12.70 9.34 -14.50
CA GLU A 35 12.89 9.81 -15.88
C GLU A 35 12.04 9.01 -16.88
N ASN A 36 11.86 7.70 -16.66
CA ASN A 36 10.97 6.91 -17.52
C ASN A 36 9.49 7.36 -17.43
N TYR A 37 9.05 7.84 -16.25
CA TYR A 37 7.72 8.44 -16.12
C TYR A 37 7.64 9.79 -16.83
N LEU A 38 8.69 10.60 -16.77
CA LEU A 38 8.76 11.90 -17.50
C LEU A 38 8.74 11.68 -19.01
N ILE A 39 9.48 10.70 -19.52
CA ILE A 39 9.47 10.32 -20.94
C ILE A 39 8.08 9.81 -21.36
N ALA A 40 7.43 9.00 -20.49
CA ALA A 40 6.07 8.57 -20.73
C ALA A 40 5.11 9.76 -20.84
N LYS A 41 5.21 10.73 -19.92
CA LYS A 41 4.40 11.96 -19.93
C LYS A 41 4.62 12.76 -21.22
N GLU A 42 5.86 12.94 -21.63
CA GLU A 42 6.20 13.68 -22.84
C GLU A 42 5.66 12.99 -24.10
N LYS A 43 5.82 11.68 -24.25
CA LYS A 43 5.39 10.94 -25.45
C LYS A 43 3.91 10.66 -25.52
N PHE A 44 3.29 10.38 -24.37
CA PHE A 44 1.87 10.02 -24.29
C PHE A 44 0.95 11.25 -24.36
N HIS A 45 1.44 12.43 -23.95
CA HIS A 45 0.67 13.68 -23.87
C HIS A 45 -0.65 13.48 -23.09
N PRO A 46 -0.59 13.11 -21.79
CA PRO A 46 -1.80 12.86 -21.01
C PRO A 46 -2.56 14.16 -20.74
N ASP A 47 -3.90 14.10 -20.79
CA ASP A 47 -4.78 15.16 -20.33
C ASP A 47 -4.72 15.27 -18.80
N ILE A 48 -4.62 14.12 -18.14
CA ILE A 48 -4.57 13.97 -16.67
C ILE A 48 -3.39 13.10 -16.31
N PHE A 49 -2.59 13.53 -15.32
CA PHE A 49 -1.59 12.66 -14.72
C PHE A 49 -1.64 12.63 -13.21
N LEU A 50 -1.25 11.48 -12.65
CA LEU A 50 -1.04 11.24 -11.24
C LEU A 50 0.29 10.52 -11.03
N TYR A 51 1.19 11.15 -10.29
CA TYR A 51 2.43 10.56 -9.82
C TYR A 51 2.40 10.40 -8.31
N GLU A 52 2.75 9.21 -7.79
CA GLU A 52 2.80 8.92 -6.34
C GLU A 52 4.21 8.55 -5.90
N ASN A 53 4.59 8.94 -4.67
CA ASN A 53 5.75 8.37 -4.01
C ASN A 53 5.69 8.50 -2.48
N ASN A 54 6.71 7.97 -1.81
CA ASN A 54 6.80 7.93 -0.35
C ASN A 54 7.05 9.33 0.25
N LYS A 55 6.26 9.71 1.26
CA LYS A 55 6.45 10.98 2.01
C LYS A 55 7.88 11.15 2.54
N SER A 56 8.59 10.07 2.87
CA SER A 56 9.93 10.12 3.43
C SER A 56 11.04 10.47 2.44
N ALA A 57 10.76 10.62 1.15
CA ALA A 57 11.71 11.21 0.20
C ALA A 57 12.18 12.59 0.69
N SER A 58 13.45 12.96 0.44
CA SER A 58 13.99 14.25 0.87
C SER A 58 13.21 15.42 0.25
N LEU A 59 13.26 16.59 0.86
CA LEU A 59 12.64 17.77 0.29
C LEU A 59 13.23 18.09 -1.09
N LEU A 60 14.54 17.97 -1.25
CA LEU A 60 15.23 18.20 -2.53
C LEU A 60 14.68 17.31 -3.65
N ILE A 61 14.47 16.02 -3.36
CA ILE A 61 13.87 15.08 -4.33
C ILE A 61 12.42 15.47 -4.64
N LYS A 62 11.62 15.80 -3.62
CA LYS A 62 10.21 16.20 -3.83
C LYS A 62 10.09 17.47 -4.67
N ASP A 63 10.90 18.48 -4.37
CA ASP A 63 10.91 19.75 -5.10
C ASP A 63 11.38 19.54 -6.55
N ALA A 64 12.40 18.68 -6.77
CA ALA A 64 12.87 18.34 -8.10
C ALA A 64 11.80 17.57 -8.90
N ILE A 65 11.10 16.59 -8.29
CA ILE A 65 9.98 15.87 -8.92
C ILE A 65 8.85 16.85 -9.30
N TYR A 66 8.46 17.70 -8.36
CA TYR A 66 7.42 18.72 -8.57
C TYR A 66 7.76 19.62 -9.77
N SER A 67 8.99 20.14 -9.81
CA SER A 67 9.49 21.00 -10.91
C SER A 67 9.54 20.24 -12.24
N ALA A 68 10.07 19.01 -12.26
CA ALA A 68 10.18 18.18 -13.46
C ALA A 68 8.82 17.83 -14.06
N LEU A 69 7.79 17.67 -13.22
CA LEU A 69 6.41 17.43 -13.66
C LEU A 69 5.68 18.69 -14.13
N GLY A 70 6.31 19.86 -14.04
CA GLY A 70 5.79 21.14 -14.51
C GLY A 70 5.22 22.02 -13.41
N GLY A 71 5.58 21.76 -12.14
CA GLY A 71 5.17 22.61 -11.01
C GLY A 71 5.81 23.99 -11.03
N GLY A 72 5.08 25.01 -10.59
CA GLY A 72 5.52 26.41 -10.55
C GLY A 72 4.40 27.33 -10.07
N LYS A 73 4.70 28.63 -9.93
CA LYS A 73 3.77 29.62 -9.33
C LYS A 73 2.43 29.77 -10.08
N GLU A 74 2.42 29.60 -11.40
CA GLU A 74 1.23 29.73 -12.25
C GLU A 74 0.77 28.39 -12.84
N SER A 75 1.31 27.28 -12.32
CA SER A 75 1.00 25.94 -12.80
C SER A 75 -0.22 25.36 -12.11
N SER A 76 -1.05 24.62 -12.85
CA SER A 76 -2.09 23.76 -12.28
C SER A 76 -1.52 22.51 -11.59
N VAL A 77 -0.22 22.24 -11.76
CA VAL A 77 0.45 21.10 -11.10
C VAL A 77 0.55 21.38 -9.60
N GLN A 78 0.12 20.42 -8.80
CA GLN A 78 0.13 20.50 -7.34
C GLN A 78 0.78 19.27 -6.73
N LEU A 79 1.48 19.48 -5.61
CA LEU A 79 1.99 18.41 -4.75
C LEU A 79 1.14 18.34 -3.48
N THR A 80 0.47 17.23 -3.28
CA THR A 80 -0.42 17.01 -2.13
C THR A 80 0.07 15.82 -1.31
N HIS A 81 0.01 15.95 0.01
CA HIS A 81 0.28 14.85 0.94
C HIS A 81 -1.04 14.29 1.46
N ILE A 82 -1.25 12.98 1.35
CA ILE A 82 -2.43 12.31 1.93
C ILE A 82 -1.97 11.12 2.77
N ASN A 83 -2.60 10.98 3.95
CA ASN A 83 -2.46 9.80 4.78
C ASN A 83 -3.65 8.86 4.54
N SER A 84 -3.38 7.61 4.19
CA SER A 84 -4.41 6.59 4.02
C SER A 84 -5.26 6.36 5.27
N SER A 85 -4.78 6.78 6.46
CA SER A 85 -5.54 6.67 7.71
C SER A 85 -6.90 7.36 7.68
N LEU A 86 -7.09 8.34 6.81
CA LEU A 86 -8.38 9.01 6.64
C LEU A 86 -9.45 8.11 6.00
N VAL A 87 -9.05 7.17 5.16
CA VAL A 87 -9.96 6.29 4.38
C VAL A 87 -9.74 4.80 4.63
N SER A 88 -8.80 4.44 5.51
CA SER A 88 -8.39 3.07 5.79
C SER A 88 -7.96 2.92 7.25
N ALA A 89 -7.89 1.70 7.72
CA ALA A 89 -7.32 1.36 9.03
C ALA A 89 -5.77 1.38 9.06
N GLN A 90 -5.10 2.04 8.10
CA GLN A 90 -3.64 2.05 7.99
C GLN A 90 -3.07 3.47 8.00
N ASN A 91 -2.08 3.73 8.86
CA ASN A 91 -1.27 4.94 8.79
C ASN A 91 -0.21 4.75 7.68
N ARG A 92 -0.47 5.37 6.50
CA ARG A 92 0.38 5.29 5.31
C ARG A 92 0.37 6.63 4.59
N GLU A 93 1.39 7.43 4.85
CA GLU A 93 1.53 8.76 4.23
C GLU A 93 2.28 8.69 2.91
N ARG A 94 1.72 9.34 1.89
CA ARG A 94 2.29 9.48 0.55
C ARG A 94 2.19 10.91 0.07
N PHE A 95 3.04 11.28 -0.90
CA PHE A 95 2.81 12.48 -1.68
C PHE A 95 2.39 12.12 -3.09
N TYR A 96 1.60 13.00 -3.66
CA TYR A 96 1.03 12.88 -5.00
C TYR A 96 1.31 14.17 -5.76
N VAL A 97 1.66 14.06 -7.04
CA VAL A 97 1.78 15.20 -7.95
C VAL A 97 0.79 15.02 -9.09
N THR A 98 -0.06 16.00 -9.31
CA THR A 98 -1.15 15.96 -10.29
C THR A 98 -1.24 17.27 -11.05
N ASN A 99 -1.89 17.31 -12.23
CA ASN A 99 -2.05 18.52 -13.06
C ASN A 99 -3.46 19.12 -13.06
N PHE A 100 -4.30 18.72 -12.12
CA PHE A 100 -5.70 19.17 -12.08
C PHE A 100 -6.06 19.99 -10.83
N GLY A 101 -5.09 20.70 -10.29
CA GLY A 101 -5.28 21.68 -9.24
C GLY A 101 -5.26 21.09 -7.82
N TYR A 102 -5.81 21.88 -6.88
CA TYR A 102 -5.81 21.54 -5.46
C TYR A 102 -6.72 20.35 -5.15
N ILE A 103 -6.22 19.44 -4.34
CA ILE A 103 -6.94 18.27 -3.84
C ILE A 103 -7.15 18.44 -2.34
N GLU A 104 -8.39 18.49 -1.91
CA GLU A 104 -8.75 18.50 -0.50
C GLU A 104 -8.38 17.18 0.16
N GLN A 105 -8.14 17.23 1.48
CA GLN A 105 -7.95 15.99 2.24
C GLN A 105 -9.26 15.18 2.24
N PRO A 106 -9.21 13.86 2.10
CA PRO A 106 -10.42 13.06 2.27
C PRO A 106 -10.96 13.17 3.70
N GLU A 107 -12.26 13.06 3.84
CA GLU A 107 -12.92 12.99 5.15
C GLU A 107 -12.44 11.76 5.93
N ASP A 108 -12.20 11.93 7.24
CA ASP A 108 -11.82 10.80 8.10
C ASP A 108 -13.04 9.90 8.35
N ARG A 109 -12.95 8.68 7.81
CA ARG A 109 -14.01 7.66 7.96
C ARG A 109 -13.97 6.95 9.32
N GLY A 110 -13.02 7.25 10.18
CA GLY A 110 -12.89 6.67 11.52
C GLY A 110 -12.59 5.16 11.55
N ILE A 111 -12.17 4.55 10.45
CA ILE A 111 -11.96 3.09 10.34
C ILE A 111 -10.78 2.67 11.22
N LEU A 112 -11.02 1.79 12.18
CA LEU A 112 -10.01 1.23 13.08
C LEU A 112 -9.49 -0.12 12.56
N LEU A 113 -8.34 -0.53 13.07
CA LEU A 113 -7.79 -1.85 12.70
C LEU A 113 -8.72 -3.00 13.15
N SER A 114 -9.38 -2.86 14.30
CA SER A 114 -10.37 -3.82 14.79
C SER A 114 -11.50 -4.12 13.78
N ASP A 115 -11.88 -3.12 12.98
CA ASP A 115 -13.03 -3.20 12.08
C ASP A 115 -12.76 -4.08 10.85
N ILE A 116 -11.48 -4.27 10.52
CA ILE A 116 -11.07 -5.00 9.32
C ILE A 116 -10.46 -6.39 9.62
N LEU A 117 -10.25 -6.72 10.90
CA LEU A 117 -9.66 -8.01 11.27
C LEU A 117 -10.61 -9.15 10.95
N GLU A 118 -10.03 -10.27 10.50
CA GLU A 118 -10.76 -11.52 10.43
C GLU A 118 -11.11 -11.98 11.85
N THR A 119 -12.38 -12.19 12.11
CA THR A 119 -12.85 -12.78 13.36
C THR A 119 -12.30 -14.20 13.47
N SER A 120 -11.58 -14.51 14.54
CA SER A 120 -11.21 -15.90 14.80
C SER A 120 -12.49 -16.72 14.97
N GLN A 121 -12.67 -17.79 14.20
CA GLN A 121 -13.72 -18.75 14.50
C GLN A 121 -13.52 -19.24 15.92
N ALA A 122 -14.50 -18.97 16.79
CA ALA A 122 -14.47 -19.45 18.16
C ALA A 122 -14.40 -20.98 18.14
N ASN A 123 -13.27 -21.54 18.55
CA ASN A 123 -13.09 -22.96 18.75
C ASN A 123 -12.77 -23.22 20.25
N TYR A 124 -12.56 -24.46 20.60
CA TYR A 124 -12.28 -24.84 22.00
C TYR A 124 -11.15 -24.03 22.66
N TYR A 125 -10.17 -23.59 21.89
CA TYR A 125 -8.98 -22.89 22.39
C TYR A 125 -9.10 -21.37 22.37
N PHE A 126 -9.88 -20.79 21.43
CA PHE A 126 -9.95 -19.33 21.24
C PHE A 126 -11.24 -18.76 21.83
N PHE A 127 -11.13 -17.66 22.55
CA PHE A 127 -12.27 -16.97 23.13
C PHE A 127 -12.08 -15.45 23.09
N GLY A 128 -13.19 -14.73 23.10
CA GLY A 128 -13.16 -13.27 23.06
C GLY A 128 -12.75 -12.69 21.70
N SER A 129 -12.60 -11.39 21.66
CA SER A 129 -12.23 -10.65 20.46
C SER A 129 -10.73 -10.69 20.22
N VAL A 130 -10.35 -10.70 18.95
CA VAL A 130 -8.95 -10.49 18.53
C VAL A 130 -8.52 -9.08 18.90
N VAL A 131 -7.29 -8.92 19.38
CA VAL A 131 -6.78 -7.65 19.87
C VAL A 131 -5.62 -7.19 18.96
N PRO A 132 -5.73 -6.01 18.32
CA PRO A 132 -4.61 -5.41 17.59
C PRO A 132 -3.46 -5.07 18.57
N ILE A 133 -2.23 -5.33 18.15
CA ILE A 133 -1.03 -4.99 18.92
C ILE A 133 -0.05 -4.17 18.09
N ASN A 134 0.70 -3.28 18.77
CA ASN A 134 1.67 -2.38 18.15
C ASN A 134 1.04 -1.49 17.05
N THR A 135 -0.14 -0.98 17.33
CA THR A 135 -0.83 0.02 16.49
C THR A 135 -0.24 1.42 16.66
N THR A 136 -0.70 2.35 15.87
CA THR A 136 -0.54 3.79 16.11
C THR A 136 -1.44 4.23 17.27
N VAL A 137 -1.23 5.44 17.79
CA VAL A 137 -1.98 5.97 18.96
C VAL A 137 -3.49 6.01 18.69
N ASP A 138 -3.88 6.27 17.44
CA ASP A 138 -5.25 6.30 16.94
C ASP A 138 -5.85 4.92 16.60
N GLY A 139 -5.21 3.83 17.03
CA GLY A 139 -5.72 2.47 16.84
C GLY A 139 -5.60 1.91 15.43
N LYS A 140 -4.86 2.57 14.55
CA LYS A 140 -4.66 2.14 13.16
C LYS A 140 -3.40 1.28 13.01
N SER A 141 -3.35 0.49 11.94
CA SER A 141 -2.16 -0.27 11.58
C SER A 141 -1.00 0.65 11.21
N ARG A 142 0.22 0.25 11.55
CA ARG A 142 1.42 0.81 10.93
C ARG A 142 1.45 0.43 9.45
N THR A 143 2.17 1.22 8.63
CA THR A 143 2.33 0.92 7.20
C THR A 143 2.80 -0.52 6.96
N VAL A 144 2.01 -1.29 6.22
CA VAL A 144 2.43 -2.61 5.72
C VAL A 144 3.53 -2.39 4.67
N LYS A 145 4.68 -3.03 4.88
CA LYS A 145 5.87 -2.95 4.00
C LYS A 145 5.98 -4.23 3.17
N ALA A 146 6.68 -4.16 2.04
CA ALA A 146 6.92 -5.31 1.17
C ALA A 146 7.56 -6.51 1.93
N GLN A 147 8.39 -6.23 2.94
CA GLN A 147 9.03 -7.26 3.78
C GLN A 147 8.18 -7.71 4.98
N TYR A 148 6.91 -7.35 5.06
CA TYR A 148 6.05 -7.70 6.20
C TYR A 148 5.97 -9.22 6.45
N HIS A 149 6.09 -10.02 5.39
CA HIS A 149 6.14 -11.49 5.48
C HIS A 149 7.30 -12.01 6.35
N ASN A 150 8.40 -11.25 6.47
CA ASN A 150 9.56 -11.58 7.30
C ASN A 150 9.45 -11.09 8.76
N SER A 151 8.35 -10.40 9.12
CA SER A 151 8.17 -9.91 10.48
C SER A 151 8.01 -11.07 11.46
N GLY A 152 8.89 -11.12 12.46
CA GLY A 152 8.79 -12.04 13.60
C GLY A 152 7.98 -11.44 14.75
N ILE A 153 7.69 -12.27 15.76
CA ILE A 153 6.87 -11.89 16.92
C ILE A 153 7.44 -10.66 17.64
N ALA A 154 8.76 -10.56 17.79
CA ALA A 154 9.39 -9.40 18.41
C ALA A 154 9.05 -8.07 17.73
N ASN A 155 8.86 -8.05 16.41
CA ASN A 155 8.46 -6.85 15.67
C ASN A 155 7.06 -6.34 16.04
N PHE A 156 6.20 -7.22 16.56
CA PHE A 156 4.82 -6.89 16.95
C PHE A 156 4.72 -6.34 18.37
N VAL A 157 5.76 -6.49 19.20
CA VAL A 157 5.75 -6.05 20.59
C VAL A 157 6.78 -4.96 20.90
N THR A 158 7.69 -4.65 19.96
CA THR A 158 8.72 -3.63 20.15
C THR A 158 8.54 -2.44 19.22
N ASN A 159 8.99 -1.27 19.68
CA ASN A 159 9.12 -0.07 18.84
C ASN A 159 10.53 0.09 18.25
N GLY A 160 11.44 -0.84 18.56
CA GLY A 160 12.81 -0.86 18.03
C GLY A 160 12.92 -1.62 16.70
N GLY A 161 13.92 -1.29 15.90
CA GLY A 161 14.19 -1.98 14.63
C GLY A 161 13.16 -1.69 13.53
N PHE A 162 12.37 -2.68 13.15
CA PHE A 162 11.29 -2.57 12.17
C PHE A 162 9.95 -2.89 12.82
N PRO A 163 9.35 -1.94 13.57
CA PRO A 163 8.09 -2.19 14.21
C PRO A 163 7.01 -2.52 13.17
N ALA A 164 6.21 -3.52 13.48
CA ALA A 164 5.11 -3.98 12.65
C ALA A 164 3.85 -4.17 13.51
N THR A 165 2.68 -4.01 12.93
CA THR A 165 1.41 -4.31 13.59
C THR A 165 1.13 -5.80 13.53
N GLY A 166 0.69 -6.38 14.64
CA GLY A 166 0.27 -7.77 14.77
C GLY A 166 -1.09 -7.89 15.44
N VAL A 167 -1.51 -9.12 15.68
CA VAL A 167 -2.78 -9.48 16.31
C VAL A 167 -2.54 -10.48 17.41
N ALA A 168 -3.11 -10.23 18.59
CA ALA A 168 -3.15 -11.15 19.71
C ALA A 168 -4.54 -11.78 19.79
N ILE A 169 -4.60 -13.10 19.90
CA ILE A 169 -5.82 -13.88 20.03
C ILE A 169 -5.84 -14.50 21.43
N PRO A 170 -6.79 -14.15 22.30
CA PRO A 170 -6.90 -14.75 23.64
C PRO A 170 -7.11 -16.26 23.54
N VAL A 171 -6.43 -17.03 24.41
CA VAL A 171 -6.44 -18.48 24.41
C VAL A 171 -6.87 -19.01 25.77
N ARG A 172 -7.82 -19.96 25.79
CA ARG A 172 -8.11 -20.77 26.99
C ARG A 172 -7.03 -21.83 27.16
N VAL A 173 -6.35 -21.77 28.27
CA VAL A 173 -5.43 -22.81 28.71
C VAL A 173 -6.15 -23.69 29.72
N GLY A 174 -6.33 -24.97 29.40
CA GLY A 174 -6.89 -25.94 30.36
C GLY A 174 -5.92 -26.21 31.53
N THR A 175 -6.27 -27.15 32.37
CA THR A 175 -5.45 -27.56 33.57
C THR A 175 -4.04 -28.03 33.21
N LYS A 176 -3.78 -28.41 31.98
CA LYS A 176 -2.42 -28.64 31.43
C LYS A 176 -2.03 -27.45 30.55
N ILE A 177 -0.96 -26.73 30.92
CA ILE A 177 -0.42 -25.63 30.12
C ILE A 177 0.08 -26.20 28.81
N THR A 178 -0.64 -25.87 27.73
CA THR A 178 -0.22 -26.21 26.37
C THR A 178 0.58 -25.03 25.84
N TYR A 179 1.88 -25.22 25.62
CA TYR A 179 2.77 -24.16 25.11
C TYR A 179 2.63 -23.92 23.61
N LYS A 180 1.82 -24.72 22.91
CA LYS A 180 1.55 -24.59 21.47
C LYS A 180 0.13 -25.00 21.16
N ILE A 181 -0.52 -24.26 20.24
CA ILE A 181 -1.79 -24.64 19.57
C ILE A 181 -1.51 -24.73 18.08
N ASP A 182 -1.82 -25.86 17.47
CA ASP A 182 -1.55 -26.14 16.03
C ASP A 182 -0.09 -25.82 15.64
N GLY A 183 0.85 -26.20 16.52
CA GLY A 183 2.28 -25.96 16.33
C GLY A 183 2.75 -24.53 16.56
N LYS A 184 1.83 -23.57 16.80
CA LYS A 184 2.15 -22.16 17.06
C LYS A 184 2.34 -21.91 18.55
N PRO A 185 3.38 -21.16 18.97
CA PRO A 185 3.65 -20.88 20.36
C PRO A 185 2.57 -19.98 20.98
N ILE A 186 2.27 -20.24 22.25
CA ILE A 186 1.41 -19.41 23.10
C ILE A 186 2.30 -18.58 24.00
N TYR A 187 1.95 -17.33 24.17
CA TYR A 187 2.67 -16.37 24.98
C TYR A 187 1.84 -15.99 26.20
N MET A 188 2.48 -15.97 27.36
CA MET A 188 1.85 -15.48 28.60
C MET A 188 2.12 -13.98 28.74
N VAL A 189 1.06 -13.24 29.05
CA VAL A 189 1.13 -11.85 29.49
C VAL A 189 0.86 -11.84 31.00
N ASN A 190 1.75 -11.22 31.75
CA ASN A 190 1.64 -11.07 33.19
C ASN A 190 2.15 -9.68 33.61
N ASN A 191 1.35 -8.95 34.39
CA ASN A 191 1.64 -7.58 34.81
C ASN A 191 2.05 -6.63 33.65
N GLY A 192 1.36 -6.74 32.48
CA GLY A 192 1.63 -5.93 31.33
C GLY A 192 2.95 -6.25 30.60
N LEU A 193 3.56 -7.40 30.89
CA LEU A 193 4.78 -7.89 30.25
C LEU A 193 4.54 -9.20 29.51
N ILE A 194 5.11 -9.33 28.31
CA ILE A 194 5.15 -10.55 27.53
C ILE A 194 6.59 -11.06 27.41
N THR A 195 6.81 -12.37 27.58
CA THR A 195 8.14 -12.98 27.43
C THR A 195 8.28 -13.61 26.05
N ILE A 196 9.31 -13.20 25.29
CA ILE A 196 9.65 -13.73 23.96
C ILE A 196 11.16 -14.00 23.92
N HIS A 197 11.57 -15.27 23.70
CA HIS A 197 12.98 -15.68 23.69
C HIS A 197 13.74 -15.15 24.91
N ASP A 198 13.22 -15.43 26.12
CA ASP A 198 13.78 -15.05 27.42
C ASP A 198 13.93 -13.53 27.67
N LYS A 199 13.33 -12.70 26.81
CA LYS A 199 13.28 -11.25 26.98
C LYS A 199 11.85 -10.79 27.26
N GLN A 200 11.71 -9.86 28.20
CA GLN A 200 10.43 -9.26 28.54
C GLN A 200 10.22 -7.95 27.75
N TYR A 201 9.00 -7.79 27.27
CA TYR A 201 8.57 -6.61 26.53
C TYR A 201 7.26 -6.08 27.12
N PRO A 202 7.12 -4.76 27.31
CA PRO A 202 5.85 -4.17 27.72
C PRO A 202 4.80 -4.32 26.61
N ILE A 203 3.58 -4.71 27.02
CA ILE A 203 2.46 -4.88 26.10
C ILE A 203 1.15 -4.42 26.74
N LYS A 204 0.27 -3.81 25.96
CA LYS A 204 -1.05 -3.36 26.41
C LYS A 204 -2.10 -4.46 26.16
N LEU A 205 -1.98 -5.56 26.88
CA LEU A 205 -2.95 -6.65 26.91
C LEU A 205 -3.27 -6.98 28.37
N ALA A 206 -4.47 -7.49 28.63
CA ALA A 206 -4.81 -8.06 29.95
C ALA A 206 -3.93 -9.27 30.24
N ASP A 207 -3.75 -9.59 31.51
CA ASP A 207 -3.05 -10.80 31.90
C ASP A 207 -3.77 -12.04 31.37
N GLY A 208 -3.01 -12.98 30.82
CA GLY A 208 -3.56 -14.16 30.17
C GLY A 208 -2.65 -14.79 29.14
N TYR A 209 -3.20 -15.69 28.36
CA TYR A 209 -2.46 -16.42 27.34
C TYR A 209 -2.94 -15.99 25.94
N TYR A 210 -1.99 -15.81 25.03
CA TYR A 210 -2.26 -15.28 23.69
C TYR A 210 -1.48 -16.03 22.61
N LEU A 211 -2.16 -16.32 21.51
CA LEU A 211 -1.51 -16.61 20.24
C LEU A 211 -1.27 -15.27 19.51
N ILE A 212 -0.02 -15.00 19.14
CA ILE A 212 0.33 -13.78 18.39
C ILE A 212 0.59 -14.14 16.94
N ARG A 213 -0.06 -13.41 16.04
CA ARG A 213 0.10 -13.56 14.60
C ARG A 213 0.32 -12.23 13.89
N LYS A 214 0.87 -12.29 12.70
CA LYS A 214 0.83 -11.18 11.76
C LYS A 214 -0.58 -10.97 11.20
N LEU A 215 -0.82 -9.83 10.60
CA LEU A 215 -2.02 -9.62 9.78
C LEU A 215 -2.04 -10.65 8.64
N THR A 216 -3.19 -11.14 8.27
CA THR A 216 -3.34 -12.02 7.10
C THR A 216 -3.22 -11.23 5.81
N PRO A 217 -2.96 -11.88 4.66
CA PRO A 217 -3.01 -11.19 3.36
C PRO A 217 -4.35 -10.51 3.09
N LEU A 218 -5.46 -11.13 3.52
CA LEU A 218 -6.81 -10.59 3.39
C LEU A 218 -6.97 -9.30 4.21
N GLU A 219 -6.52 -9.29 5.47
CA GLU A 219 -6.49 -8.07 6.29
C GLU A 219 -5.61 -6.98 5.66
N CYS A 220 -4.51 -7.36 5.00
CA CYS A 220 -3.66 -6.41 4.28
C CYS A 220 -4.33 -5.89 2.98
N GLU A 221 -5.15 -6.69 2.29
CA GLU A 221 -6.00 -6.23 1.19
C GLU A 221 -6.99 -5.18 1.67
N ARG A 222 -7.68 -5.43 2.78
CA ARG A 222 -8.60 -4.46 3.42
C ARG A 222 -7.90 -3.17 3.83
N LEU A 223 -6.65 -3.24 4.32
CA LEU A 223 -5.83 -2.06 4.61
C LEU A 223 -5.51 -1.23 3.37
N GLN A 224 -5.37 -1.86 2.19
CA GLN A 224 -5.22 -1.17 0.91
C GLN A 224 -6.57 -0.84 0.25
N THR A 225 -7.67 -1.09 0.97
CA THR A 225 -9.05 -0.86 0.48
C THR A 225 -9.35 -1.59 -0.84
N LEU A 226 -8.74 -2.76 -1.00
CA LEU A 226 -8.98 -3.72 -2.09
C LEU A 226 -10.01 -4.76 -1.63
N PRO A 227 -10.73 -5.41 -2.55
CA PRO A 227 -11.65 -6.49 -2.20
C PRO A 227 -10.90 -7.71 -1.65
N ASP A 228 -11.60 -8.47 -0.80
CA ASP A 228 -11.09 -9.71 -0.24
C ASP A 228 -10.72 -10.69 -1.36
N GLY A 229 -9.51 -11.25 -1.28
CA GLY A 229 -9.01 -12.21 -2.27
C GLY A 229 -8.39 -11.59 -3.53
N TYR A 230 -8.31 -10.27 -3.64
CA TYR A 230 -7.75 -9.58 -4.81
C TYR A 230 -6.37 -10.11 -5.23
N THR A 231 -5.54 -10.49 -4.26
CA THR A 231 -4.18 -11.00 -4.50
C THR A 231 -4.07 -12.53 -4.39
N ALA A 232 -5.17 -13.28 -4.35
CA ALA A 232 -5.19 -14.72 -4.06
C ALA A 232 -4.50 -15.60 -5.11
N SER A 233 -4.24 -15.08 -6.31
CA SER A 233 -3.59 -15.81 -7.42
C SER A 233 -2.11 -16.16 -7.18
N VAL A 234 -1.49 -15.63 -6.11
CA VAL A 234 -0.08 -15.86 -5.77
C VAL A 234 0.12 -16.30 -4.31
N SER A 235 1.34 -16.74 -3.96
CA SER A 235 1.66 -17.16 -2.59
C SER A 235 1.55 -16.01 -1.58
N ASN A 236 1.31 -16.34 -0.30
CA ASN A 236 1.18 -15.34 0.76
C ASN A 236 2.39 -14.39 0.85
N SER A 237 3.61 -14.87 0.65
CA SER A 237 4.81 -13.99 0.65
C SER A 237 4.74 -12.96 -0.48
N GLN A 238 4.30 -13.36 -1.66
CA GLN A 238 4.12 -12.46 -2.81
C GLN A 238 2.93 -11.51 -2.61
N ARG A 239 1.84 -11.99 -1.98
CA ARG A 239 0.71 -11.13 -1.59
C ARG A 239 1.18 -9.99 -0.68
N TYR A 240 1.92 -10.28 0.39
CA TYR A 240 2.46 -9.24 1.28
C TYR A 240 3.39 -8.28 0.56
N LYS A 241 4.26 -8.78 -0.35
CA LYS A 241 5.17 -7.95 -1.15
C LYS A 241 4.38 -6.98 -2.01
N ALA A 242 3.40 -7.48 -2.75
CA ALA A 242 2.55 -6.71 -3.65
C ALA A 242 1.72 -5.65 -2.90
N LEU A 243 1.07 -6.04 -1.78
CA LEU A 243 0.27 -5.13 -0.95
C LEU A 243 1.12 -4.07 -0.25
N GLY A 244 2.35 -4.42 0.15
CA GLY A 244 3.30 -3.46 0.74
C GLY A 244 3.77 -2.39 -0.24
N ASN A 245 3.90 -2.73 -1.52
CA ASN A 245 4.26 -1.81 -2.61
C ASN A 245 3.03 -1.08 -3.19
N GLY A 246 1.84 -1.67 -3.08
CA GLY A 246 0.61 -1.17 -3.71
C GLY A 246 0.08 0.14 -3.13
N TRP A 247 -0.83 0.74 -3.86
CA TRP A 247 -1.59 1.93 -3.45
C TRP A 247 -2.76 1.58 -2.53
N THR A 248 -3.21 2.56 -1.74
CA THR A 248 -4.51 2.50 -1.08
C THR A 248 -5.58 2.98 -2.05
N ALA A 249 -6.44 2.09 -2.53
CA ALA A 249 -7.35 2.36 -3.63
C ALA A 249 -8.31 3.55 -3.37
N GLU A 250 -8.87 3.66 -2.16
CA GLU A 250 -9.77 4.78 -1.81
C GLU A 250 -9.08 6.14 -1.83
N VAL A 251 -7.76 6.21 -1.58
CA VAL A 251 -7.00 7.46 -1.76
C VAL A 251 -6.90 7.82 -3.25
N ILE A 252 -6.59 6.83 -4.11
CA ILE A 252 -6.51 7.07 -5.56
C ILE A 252 -7.86 7.46 -6.14
N ILE A 253 -8.95 6.80 -5.72
CA ILE A 253 -10.32 7.17 -6.11
C ILE A 253 -10.63 8.61 -5.68
N HIS A 254 -10.31 8.98 -4.44
CA HIS A 254 -10.50 10.35 -3.95
C HIS A 254 -9.77 11.37 -4.83
N ILE A 255 -8.50 11.12 -5.15
CA ILE A 255 -7.69 11.99 -6.00
C ILE A 255 -8.28 12.08 -7.41
N LEU A 256 -8.58 10.94 -8.05
CA LEU A 256 -9.10 10.91 -9.42
C LEU A 256 -10.50 11.52 -9.53
N ASN A 257 -11.31 11.49 -8.48
CA ASN A 257 -12.62 12.15 -8.47
C ASN A 257 -12.52 13.67 -8.68
N HIS A 258 -11.43 14.33 -8.27
CA HIS A 258 -11.24 15.76 -8.54
C HIS A 258 -11.13 16.06 -10.04
N ALA A 259 -10.60 15.13 -10.83
CA ALA A 259 -10.47 15.29 -12.26
C ALA A 259 -11.60 14.64 -13.07
N LEU A 260 -12.19 13.56 -12.57
CA LEU A 260 -13.05 12.65 -13.34
C LEU A 260 -14.51 12.61 -12.88
N LYS A 261 -14.91 13.35 -11.83
CA LYS A 261 -16.29 13.33 -11.31
C LYS A 261 -17.34 13.67 -12.35
N ASP A 262 -17.05 14.65 -13.22
CA ASP A 262 -17.95 15.17 -14.23
C ASP A 262 -17.76 14.50 -15.61
N VAL A 263 -16.80 13.58 -15.72
CA VAL A 263 -16.56 12.81 -16.95
C VAL A 263 -17.59 11.69 -17.06
N PRO A 264 -18.30 11.57 -18.21
CA PRO A 264 -19.26 10.49 -18.41
C PRO A 264 -18.61 9.11 -18.27
N LYS A 265 -19.29 8.17 -17.61
CA LYS A 265 -18.72 6.85 -17.31
C LYS A 265 -18.53 5.95 -18.54
N TYR A 266 -19.14 6.32 -19.66
CA TYR A 266 -18.96 5.69 -20.98
C TYR A 266 -17.90 6.39 -21.85
N GLU A 267 -17.23 7.45 -21.33
CA GLU A 267 -16.11 8.10 -22.05
C GLU A 267 -14.99 7.11 -22.29
N ASP A 268 -14.41 7.17 -23.50
CA ASP A 268 -13.25 6.37 -23.86
C ASP A 268 -12.01 6.86 -23.09
N LEU A 269 -11.55 6.07 -22.14
CA LEU A 269 -10.32 6.31 -21.39
C LEU A 269 -9.17 5.49 -21.99
N VAL A 270 -8.06 6.15 -22.27
CA VAL A 270 -6.79 5.49 -22.57
C VAL A 270 -5.84 5.76 -21.42
N VAL A 271 -5.45 4.71 -20.71
CA VAL A 271 -4.62 4.79 -19.51
C VAL A 271 -3.25 4.19 -19.81
N LEU A 272 -2.22 4.95 -19.49
CA LEU A 272 -0.84 4.46 -19.42
C LEU A 272 -0.44 4.41 -17.94
N SER A 273 -0.14 3.23 -17.43
CA SER A 273 0.30 3.03 -16.04
C SER A 273 1.77 2.65 -16.00
N MET A 274 2.57 3.48 -15.34
CA MET A 274 4.00 3.26 -15.16
C MET A 274 4.25 2.65 -13.79
N TYR A 275 4.96 1.51 -13.75
CA TYR A 275 5.18 0.75 -12.51
C TYR A 275 3.86 0.29 -11.88
N ASP A 276 3.02 -0.32 -12.69
CA ASP A 276 1.60 -0.58 -12.41
C ASP A 276 1.33 -1.42 -11.13
N GLY A 277 2.25 -2.30 -10.81
CA GLY A 277 2.08 -3.20 -9.68
C GLY A 277 0.95 -4.19 -9.93
N ILE A 278 -0.08 -4.13 -9.10
CA ILE A 278 -1.21 -5.08 -9.10
C ILE A 278 -2.48 -4.52 -9.76
N ALA A 279 -2.33 -3.57 -10.67
CA ALA A 279 -3.44 -2.91 -11.37
C ALA A 279 -4.42 -2.15 -10.47
N THR A 280 -3.93 -1.56 -9.37
CA THR A 280 -4.79 -0.77 -8.47
C THR A 280 -5.42 0.42 -9.21
N GLY A 281 -4.72 1.05 -10.17
CA GLY A 281 -5.27 2.12 -11.01
C GLY A 281 -6.46 1.64 -11.84
N ARG A 282 -6.38 0.46 -12.46
CA ARG A 282 -7.49 -0.16 -13.21
C ARG A 282 -8.69 -0.44 -12.32
N TYR A 283 -8.43 -1.01 -11.13
CA TYR A 283 -9.46 -1.26 -10.12
C TYR A 283 -10.17 0.03 -9.68
N CYS A 284 -9.43 1.12 -9.48
CA CYS A 284 -10.02 2.41 -9.10
C CYS A 284 -10.98 2.93 -10.17
N LEU A 285 -10.60 2.89 -11.44
CA LEU A 285 -11.44 3.33 -12.55
C LEU A 285 -12.70 2.47 -12.69
N ASP A 286 -12.57 1.15 -12.53
CA ASP A 286 -13.68 0.21 -12.51
C ASP A 286 -14.66 0.52 -11.36
N LYS A 287 -14.14 0.70 -10.15
CA LYS A 287 -14.94 1.08 -8.98
C LYS A 287 -15.61 2.46 -9.12
N MET A 288 -15.01 3.38 -9.88
CA MET A 288 -15.62 4.66 -10.25
C MET A 288 -16.68 4.53 -11.34
N GLY A 289 -16.87 3.34 -11.92
CA GLY A 289 -17.90 3.02 -12.90
C GLY A 289 -17.53 3.26 -14.35
N PHE A 290 -16.26 3.49 -14.69
CA PHE A 290 -15.81 3.64 -16.07
C PHE A 290 -15.82 2.30 -16.81
N THR A 291 -16.49 2.24 -17.96
CA THR A 291 -16.72 0.99 -18.72
C THR A 291 -15.81 0.85 -19.94
N ASN A 292 -15.38 1.96 -20.55
CA ASN A 292 -14.57 1.98 -21.77
C ASN A 292 -13.14 2.36 -21.45
N VAL A 293 -12.37 1.44 -20.84
CA VAL A 293 -10.99 1.68 -20.41
C VAL A 293 -10.03 0.81 -21.19
N LYS A 294 -9.18 1.43 -22.02
CA LYS A 294 -8.01 0.79 -22.62
C LYS A 294 -6.81 1.03 -21.70
N TYR A 295 -6.27 -0.03 -21.11
CA TYR A 295 -5.25 0.08 -20.07
C TYR A 295 -3.94 -0.57 -20.49
N TYR A 296 -2.87 0.22 -20.50
CA TYR A 296 -1.51 -0.18 -20.86
C TYR A 296 -0.63 -0.08 -19.63
N ALA A 297 0.05 -1.17 -19.25
CA ALA A 297 0.80 -1.27 -18.02
C ALA A 297 2.27 -1.60 -18.24
N TYR A 298 3.17 -0.82 -17.67
CA TYR A 298 4.58 -1.17 -17.52
C TYR A 298 4.81 -1.78 -16.14
N GLU A 299 5.10 -3.05 -16.09
CA GLU A 299 5.44 -3.81 -14.87
C GLU A 299 6.37 -4.98 -15.24
N ILE A 300 7.30 -5.32 -14.35
CA ILE A 300 8.26 -6.42 -14.57
C ILE A 300 8.17 -7.53 -13.51
N ASP A 301 7.52 -7.27 -12.36
CA ASP A 301 7.35 -8.30 -11.33
C ASP A 301 6.30 -9.34 -11.81
N PRO A 302 6.70 -10.59 -12.10
CA PRO A 302 5.78 -11.58 -12.65
C PRO A 302 4.63 -11.92 -11.71
N TYR A 303 4.80 -11.72 -10.40
CA TYR A 303 3.73 -11.96 -9.43
C TYR A 303 2.73 -10.80 -9.40
N ALA A 304 3.21 -9.56 -9.54
CA ALA A 304 2.35 -8.40 -9.68
C ALA A 304 1.53 -8.49 -10.98
N ILE A 305 2.18 -8.80 -12.11
CA ILE A 305 1.53 -9.05 -13.41
C ILE A 305 0.48 -10.16 -13.28
N LYS A 306 0.80 -11.26 -12.61
CA LYS A 306 -0.14 -12.38 -12.41
C LYS A 306 -1.39 -11.94 -11.63
N ILE A 307 -1.24 -11.12 -10.59
CA ILE A 307 -2.37 -10.56 -9.84
C ILE A 307 -3.19 -9.64 -10.74
N ALA A 308 -2.54 -8.71 -11.46
CA ALA A 308 -3.20 -7.79 -12.36
C ALA A 308 -4.03 -8.52 -13.42
N MET A 309 -3.41 -9.46 -14.13
CA MET A 309 -4.05 -10.24 -15.21
C MET A 309 -5.13 -11.21 -14.70
N SER A 310 -5.06 -11.65 -13.44
CA SER A 310 -6.13 -12.47 -12.84
C SER A 310 -7.40 -11.69 -12.57
N ASN A 311 -7.29 -10.39 -12.30
CA ASN A 311 -8.42 -9.49 -12.07
C ASN A 311 -8.88 -8.79 -13.36
N TYR A 312 -7.95 -8.43 -14.23
CA TYR A 312 -8.18 -7.64 -15.44
C TYR A 312 -7.39 -8.22 -16.63
N PRO A 313 -7.91 -9.26 -17.28
CA PRO A 313 -7.21 -9.94 -18.39
C PRO A 313 -7.11 -9.09 -19.66
N ASP A 314 -7.83 -7.97 -19.72
CA ASP A 314 -7.82 -7.00 -20.83
C ASP A 314 -6.67 -5.99 -20.77
N ILE A 315 -5.88 -5.98 -19.69
CA ILE A 315 -4.70 -5.11 -19.58
C ILE A 315 -3.62 -5.51 -20.58
N VAL A 316 -3.14 -4.52 -21.34
CA VAL A 316 -2.01 -4.68 -22.24
C VAL A 316 -0.70 -4.50 -21.48
N GLN A 317 0.04 -5.59 -21.29
CA GLN A 317 1.35 -5.56 -20.61
C GLN A 317 2.43 -5.04 -21.59
N CYS A 318 3.08 -3.93 -21.22
CA CYS A 318 4.13 -3.26 -22.01
C CYS A 318 5.56 -3.65 -21.54
N GLY A 319 5.71 -4.43 -20.49
CA GLY A 319 6.99 -4.90 -19.99
C GLY A 319 7.76 -3.89 -19.15
N ASP A 320 9.06 -3.77 -19.40
CA ASP A 320 9.95 -2.90 -18.62
C ASP A 320 9.71 -1.40 -18.93
N ALA A 321 9.57 -0.59 -17.88
CA ALA A 321 9.40 0.86 -18.00
C ALA A 321 10.55 1.55 -18.75
N PHE A 322 11.76 1.00 -18.76
CA PHE A 322 12.87 1.51 -19.56
C PHE A 322 12.62 1.41 -21.08
N GLN A 323 11.69 0.56 -21.52
CA GLN A 323 11.30 0.43 -22.93
C GLN A 323 10.41 1.60 -23.41
N VAL A 324 9.90 2.43 -22.51
CA VAL A 324 9.09 3.60 -22.88
C VAL A 324 9.81 4.53 -23.87
N LYS A 325 11.15 4.57 -23.81
CA LYS A 325 12.01 5.33 -24.75
C LYS A 325 11.79 4.91 -26.21
N ASN A 326 11.49 3.63 -26.43
CA ASN A 326 11.33 3.04 -27.77
C ASN A 326 9.85 2.92 -28.19
N SER A 327 8.92 3.24 -27.29
CA SER A 327 7.49 3.13 -27.55
C SER A 327 6.97 4.30 -28.40
N SER A 328 6.09 4.00 -29.34
CA SER A 328 5.26 4.98 -30.05
C SER A 328 3.82 4.80 -29.60
N PHE A 329 3.26 5.77 -28.89
CA PHE A 329 1.86 5.76 -28.45
C PHE A 329 0.96 6.34 -29.55
N LEU A 330 0.74 5.55 -30.59
CA LEU A 330 -0.22 5.85 -31.66
C LEU A 330 -1.56 5.23 -31.28
N PHE A 331 -2.42 6.01 -30.58
CA PHE A 331 -3.77 5.61 -30.18
C PHE A 331 -4.82 6.44 -30.89
#